data_f355e023733503e1ea662a1bdd22f4be
#
_entry.id   f355e023733503e1ea662a1bdd22f4be
#
_cell.length_a   1.000
_cell.length_b   1.000
_cell.length_c   1.000
_cell.angle_alpha   90.00
_cell.angle_beta   90.00
_cell.angle_gamma   90.00
#
_symmetry.space_group_name_H-M   'P 1'
#
loop_
_entity.id
_entity.type
_entity.pdbx_description
1 polymer ?
#
loop_
_entity_poly.entity_id
_entity_poly.type
_entity_poly.pdbx_seq_one_letter_code
_entity_poly.pdbx_strand_id
1 'polypeptide(L)' 'MRNSTEIRIWMIRNQLTVDSTRRALGYRNHTPVSLTIDGKKNLRKVLQYLKDQGCPEQYLALPENMERAA' A
#
# COMPACT_ATOMS: atom_id res chain seq x y z
N MET A 1 -4.70 6.26 11.44
CA MET A 1 -3.64 5.23 11.49
C MET A 1 -3.86 4.19 10.41
N ARG A 2 -2.78 3.73 9.78
CA ARG A 2 -2.89 2.73 8.71
C ARG A 2 -3.30 1.38 9.27
N ASN A 3 -4.26 0.73 8.62
CA ASN A 3 -4.76 -0.56 9.08
C ASN A 3 -4.08 -1.69 8.30
N SER A 4 -2.90 -2.10 8.76
CA SER A 4 -2.10 -3.10 8.06
C SER A 4 -2.81 -4.44 7.95
N THR A 5 -3.54 -4.85 9.00
CA THR A 5 -4.28 -6.11 8.98
C THR A 5 -5.34 -6.13 7.88
N GLU A 6 -6.13 -5.07 7.78
CA GLU A 6 -7.18 -4.99 6.75
C GLU A 6 -6.57 -4.87 5.36
N ILE A 7 -5.46 -4.14 5.23
CA ILE A 7 -4.76 -4.03 3.94
C ILE A 7 -4.30 -5.40 3.48
N ARG A 8 -3.70 -6.18 4.38
CA ARG A 8 -3.21 -7.53 4.04
C ARG A 8 -4.34 -8.47 3.69
N ILE A 9 -5.46 -8.42 4.39
CA ILE A 9 -6.64 -9.21 4.08
C ILE A 9 -7.18 -8.82 2.69
N TRP A 10 -7.27 -7.52 2.42
CA TRP A 10 -7.72 -7.03 1.13
C TRP A 10 -6.79 -7.51 0.00
N MET A 11 -5.48 -7.47 0.23
CA MET A 11 -4.50 -7.94 -0.75
C MET A 11 -4.72 -9.43 -1.08
N ILE A 12 -4.91 -10.25 -0.04
CA ILE A 12 -5.15 -11.69 -0.24
C ILE A 12 -6.41 -11.89 -1.09
N ARG A 13 -7.49 -11.19 -0.78
CA ARG A 13 -8.75 -11.29 -1.52
C ARG A 13 -8.60 -10.89 -2.98
N ASN A 14 -7.67 -10.01 -3.28
CA ASN A 14 -7.43 -9.52 -4.63
C ASN A 14 -6.22 -10.17 -5.28
N GLN A 15 -5.73 -11.27 -4.69
CA GLN A 15 -4.60 -12.03 -5.20
C GLN A 15 -3.33 -11.18 -5.35
N LEU A 16 -3.15 -10.24 -4.44
CA LEU A 16 -1.97 -9.40 -4.39
C LEU A 16 -1.06 -9.86 -3.24
N THR A 17 0.24 -9.79 -3.47
CA THR A 17 1.22 -10.09 -2.43
C THR A 17 2.20 -8.94 -2.29
N VAL A 18 2.95 -8.91 -1.19
CA VAL A 18 4.02 -7.93 -1.02
C VAL A 18 5.04 -8.09 -2.16
N ASP A 19 5.35 -9.32 -2.54
CA ASP A 19 6.30 -9.58 -3.62
C ASP A 19 5.77 -9.10 -4.97
N SER A 20 4.49 -9.36 -5.29
CA SER A 20 3.93 -8.89 -6.56
C SER A 20 3.90 -7.37 -6.64
N THR A 21 3.60 -6.72 -5.52
CA THR A 21 3.64 -5.25 -5.44
C THR A 21 5.05 -4.73 -5.64
N ARG A 22 6.03 -5.37 -4.98
CA ARG A 22 7.44 -5.03 -5.14
C ARG A 22 7.85 -5.08 -6.61
N ARG A 23 7.51 -6.15 -7.29
CA ARG A 23 7.86 -6.33 -8.72
C ARG A 23 7.20 -5.27 -9.59
N ALA A 24 5.93 -5.00 -9.34
CA ALA A 24 5.18 -4.00 -10.11
C ALA A 24 5.80 -2.61 -9.98
N LEU A 25 6.35 -2.29 -8.81
CA LEU A 25 6.93 -0.98 -8.54
C LEU A 25 8.43 -0.91 -8.78
N GLY A 26 9.07 -2.05 -9.08
CA GLY A 26 10.49 -2.06 -9.42
C GLY A 26 11.44 -2.01 -8.25
N TYR A 27 10.99 -2.36 -7.04
CA TYR A 27 11.87 -2.41 -5.88
C TYR A 27 12.70 -3.70 -5.88
N ARG A 28 13.93 -3.61 -5.38
CA ARG A 28 14.83 -4.77 -5.30
C ARG A 28 14.41 -5.78 -4.25
N ASN A 29 13.79 -5.32 -3.16
CA ASN A 29 13.34 -6.20 -2.09
C ASN A 29 11.98 -5.75 -1.58
N HIS A 30 11.38 -6.58 -0.75
CA HIS A 30 10.02 -6.34 -0.25
C HIS A 30 9.94 -5.39 0.96
N THR A 31 11.06 -5.06 1.56
CA THR A 31 11.10 -4.26 2.80
C THR A 31 10.38 -2.91 2.67
N PRO A 32 10.64 -2.10 1.61
CA PRO A 32 9.93 -0.82 1.48
C PRO A 32 8.41 -0.98 1.41
N VAL A 33 7.95 -2.01 0.71
CA VAL A 33 6.51 -2.28 0.58
C VAL A 33 5.93 -2.68 1.93
N SER A 34 6.58 -3.61 2.62
CA SER A 34 6.13 -4.09 3.92
C SER A 34 6.08 -2.96 4.95
N LEU A 35 7.12 -2.14 5.02
CA LEU A 35 7.16 -1.01 5.94
C LEU A 35 6.05 0.00 5.67
N THR A 36 5.73 0.23 4.40
CA THR A 36 4.65 1.14 4.03
C THR A 36 3.30 0.58 4.45
N ILE A 37 3.06 -0.70 4.22
CA ILE A 37 1.83 -1.36 4.63
C ILE A 37 1.67 -1.28 6.15
N ASP A 38 2.74 -1.50 6.89
CA ASP A 38 2.72 -1.46 8.36
C ASP A 38 2.63 -0.04 8.95
N GLY A 39 2.69 0.99 8.11
CA GLY A 39 2.57 2.36 8.56
C GLY A 39 3.87 2.98 9.05
N LYS A 40 5.00 2.30 8.90
CA LYS A 40 6.31 2.82 9.32
C LYS A 40 6.93 3.76 8.31
N LYS A 41 6.49 3.70 7.06
CA LYS A 41 6.90 4.60 5.99
C LYS A 41 5.69 5.02 5.16
N ASN A 42 5.82 6.14 4.46
CA ASN A 42 4.77 6.66 3.59
C ASN A 42 5.31 6.80 2.16
N LEU A 43 5.65 5.65 1.55
CA LEU A 43 6.14 5.65 0.19
C LEU A 43 4.97 5.87 -0.78
N ARG A 44 4.98 7.01 -1.44
CA ARG A 44 3.90 7.41 -2.34
C ARG A 44 3.62 6.36 -3.41
N LYS A 45 4.66 5.76 -3.99
CA LYS A 45 4.48 4.75 -5.03
C LYS A 45 3.66 3.56 -4.53
N VAL A 46 3.94 3.08 -3.32
CA VAL A 46 3.23 1.93 -2.74
C VAL A 46 1.79 2.31 -2.45
N LEU A 47 1.58 3.44 -1.80
CA LEU A 47 0.23 3.89 -1.46
C LEU A 47 -0.60 4.14 -2.71
N GLN A 48 -0.01 4.78 -3.72
CA GLN A 48 -0.72 5.04 -4.97
C GLN A 48 -1.07 3.75 -5.69
N TYR A 49 -0.14 2.79 -5.71
CA TYR A 49 -0.38 1.49 -6.34
C TYR A 49 -1.56 0.78 -5.68
N LEU A 50 -1.58 0.72 -4.35
CA LEU A 50 -2.66 0.06 -3.62
C LEU A 50 -4.00 0.76 -3.88
N LYS A 51 -3.99 2.09 -3.88
CA LYS A 51 -5.17 2.88 -4.18
C LYS A 51 -5.68 2.61 -5.58
N ASP A 52 -4.78 2.55 -6.57
CA ASP A 52 -5.13 2.29 -7.96
C ASP A 52 -5.70 0.88 -8.15
N GLN A 53 -5.29 -0.07 -7.32
CA GLN A 53 -5.83 -1.43 -7.35
C GLN A 53 -7.19 -1.54 -6.67
N GLY A 54 -7.66 -0.48 -6.04
CA GLY A 54 -8.98 -0.45 -5.41
C GLY A 54 -8.99 -0.59 -3.90
N CYS A 55 -7.82 -0.50 -3.25
CA CYS A 55 -7.78 -0.58 -1.79
C CYS A 55 -8.53 0.60 -1.17
N PRO A 56 -9.44 0.35 -0.21
CA PRO A 56 -10.15 1.44 0.46
C PRO A 56 -9.17 2.43 1.10
N GLU A 57 -9.36 3.72 0.81
CA GLU A 57 -8.49 4.77 1.32
C GLU A 57 -8.47 4.80 2.85
N GLN A 58 -9.57 4.44 3.49
CA GLN A 58 -9.65 4.41 4.95
C GLN A 58 -8.66 3.44 5.58
N TYR A 59 -8.26 2.39 4.86
CA TYR A 59 -7.24 1.46 5.36
C TYR A 59 -5.84 2.02 5.20
N LEU A 60 -5.62 2.85 4.19
CA LEU A 60 -4.30 3.37 3.85
C LEU A 60 -3.88 4.54 4.74
N ALA A 61 -4.81 5.26 5.32
CA ALA A 61 -4.53 6.48 6.08
C ALA A 61 -3.56 7.38 5.30
N LEU A 62 -3.97 7.75 4.08
CA LEU A 62 -3.12 8.47 3.15
C LEU A 62 -2.62 9.80 3.74
N PRO A 63 -1.38 10.21 3.42
CA PRO A 63 -0.91 11.53 3.76
C PRO A 63 -1.82 12.60 3.17
N GLU A 64 -1.93 13.73 3.83
CA GLU A 64 -2.85 14.80 3.43
C GLU A 64 -2.69 15.21 1.97
N ASN A 65 -1.46 15.32 1.50
CA ASN A 65 -1.21 15.72 0.11
C ASN A 65 -1.71 14.69 -0.92
N MET A 66 -1.79 13.42 -0.54
CA MET A 66 -2.32 12.39 -1.42
C MET A 66 -3.84 12.38 -1.40
N GLU A 67 -4.45 12.63 -0.27
CA GLU A 67 -5.90 12.75 -0.17
C GLU A 67 -6.42 13.90 -1.03
N ARG A 68 -5.72 15.03 -1.00
CA ARG A 68 -6.11 16.20 -1.78
C ARG A 68 -5.94 15.99 -3.28
N ALA A 69 -5.02 15.12 -3.68
CA ALA A 69 -4.80 14.81 -5.08
C ALA A 69 -5.89 13.90 -5.66
N ALA A 70 -6.68 13.31 -4.81
CA ALA A 70 -7.80 12.50 -5.24
C ALA A 70 -9.00 13.37 -5.52
#